data_998b153040e75a2778ddf2dd0f63a61c
#
_entry.id   998b153040e75a2778ddf2dd0f63a61c
#
_cell.length_a   1.000
_cell.length_b   1.000
_cell.length_c   1.000
_cell.angle_alpha   90.00
_cell.angle_beta   90.00
_cell.angle_gamma   90.00
#
_symmetry.space_group_name_H-M   'P 1'
#
loop_
_entity.id
_entity.type
_entity.pdbx_description
1 polymer ?
#
loop_
_entity_poly.entity_id
_entity_poly.type
_entity_poly.pdbx_seq_one_letter_code
_entity_poly.pdbx_strand_id
1 'polypeptide(L)'
;PETGYGYIEADLTIPSTSNKEVYRVYSFKEKPDLETAERYIKKNNFFWNAGIFVWNVSTVVNALRVYQPAISKIFERLLPYYYTEQEQEMINQNFPLCENISVDYAIMEKADEIFVFPSDFGWSDLGTWGSLHGNLPKDAHNNTQIGQNIKLYETRNCVIHTTQEKK
;
A
#
# COMPACT_ATOMS: atom_id res chain seq x y z
N PRO A 1 -11.79 0.48 12.95
CA PRO A 1 -12.09 0.41 11.52
C PRO A 1 -11.39 1.56 10.79
N GLU A 2 -10.53 1.23 9.83
CA GLU A 2 -9.83 2.20 9.01
C GLU A 2 -10.47 2.27 7.62
N THR A 3 -10.92 3.45 7.20
CA THR A 3 -11.51 3.67 5.88
C THR A 3 -10.46 4.10 4.83
N GLY A 4 -9.24 4.39 5.26
CA GLY A 4 -8.11 4.72 4.40
C GLY A 4 -7.33 3.51 3.88
N TYR A 5 -7.63 2.29 4.37
CA TYR A 5 -6.91 1.07 4.02
C TYR A 5 -7.69 0.17 3.08
N GLY A 6 -6.97 -0.64 2.31
CA GLY A 6 -7.54 -1.78 1.62
C GLY A 6 -7.80 -2.95 2.58
N TYR A 7 -8.85 -3.71 2.32
CA TYR A 7 -9.25 -4.89 3.06
C TYR A 7 -9.20 -6.13 2.18
N ILE A 8 -8.60 -7.19 2.71
CA ILE A 8 -8.43 -8.48 2.05
C ILE A 8 -9.27 -9.52 2.80
N GLU A 9 -10.26 -10.10 2.15
CA GLU A 9 -10.99 -11.25 2.67
C GLU A 9 -10.28 -12.53 2.27
N ALA A 10 -9.83 -13.30 3.26
CA ALA A 10 -9.14 -14.56 3.04
C ALA A 10 -10.06 -15.76 3.27
N ASP A 11 -9.88 -16.80 2.48
CA ASP A 11 -10.45 -18.12 2.76
C ASP A 11 -9.54 -18.88 3.73
N LEU A 12 -9.83 -18.80 5.01
CA LEU A 12 -9.04 -19.46 6.06
C LEU A 12 -9.23 -20.99 6.09
N THR A 13 -10.17 -21.52 5.31
CA THR A 13 -10.43 -22.97 5.26
C THR A 13 -9.51 -23.69 4.26
N ILE A 14 -8.97 -22.96 3.30
CA ILE A 14 -8.11 -23.50 2.25
C ILE A 14 -6.73 -22.81 2.33
N PRO A 15 -5.80 -23.33 3.16
CA PRO A 15 -4.42 -22.84 3.11
C PRO A 15 -3.78 -23.19 1.77
N SER A 16 -2.81 -22.38 1.34
CA SER A 16 -1.97 -22.74 0.19
C SER A 16 -1.32 -24.11 0.44
N THR A 17 -1.29 -24.94 -0.58
CA THR A 17 -0.81 -26.33 -0.48
C THR A 17 0.64 -26.47 0.00
N SER A 18 1.44 -25.42 -0.12
CA SER A 18 2.86 -25.41 0.25
C SER A 18 3.16 -24.74 1.58
N ASN A 19 2.27 -23.89 2.10
CA ASN A 19 2.47 -23.17 3.36
C ASN A 19 1.11 -22.93 4.04
N LYS A 20 0.98 -23.41 5.28
CA LYS A 20 -0.24 -23.29 6.08
C LYS A 20 -0.58 -21.85 6.51
N GLU A 21 0.34 -20.92 6.35
CA GLU A 21 0.18 -19.52 6.73
C GLU A 21 -0.25 -18.63 5.54
N VAL A 22 -0.36 -19.21 4.34
CA VAL A 22 -0.76 -18.48 3.12
C VAL A 22 -2.15 -18.93 2.74
N TYR A 23 -3.06 -17.98 2.57
CA TYR A 23 -4.47 -18.24 2.26
C TYR A 23 -4.85 -17.64 0.91
N ARG A 24 -5.80 -18.29 0.22
CA ARG A 24 -6.37 -17.71 -0.99
C ARG A 24 -7.19 -16.47 -0.64
N VAL A 25 -7.05 -15.42 -1.43
CA VAL A 25 -7.90 -14.22 -1.31
C VAL A 25 -9.25 -14.52 -1.95
N TYR A 26 -10.31 -14.27 -1.19
CA TYR A 26 -11.68 -14.37 -1.67
C TYR A 26 -12.16 -13.05 -2.30
N SER A 27 -11.85 -11.94 -1.66
CA SER A 27 -12.14 -10.61 -2.18
C SER A 27 -11.12 -9.59 -1.71
N PHE A 28 -10.93 -8.56 -2.53
CA PHE A 28 -10.12 -7.38 -2.22
C PHE A 28 -11.02 -6.16 -2.31
N LYS A 29 -10.93 -5.25 -1.34
CA LYS A 29 -11.75 -4.05 -1.28
C LYS A 29 -10.95 -2.85 -0.81
N GLU A 30 -10.73 -1.91 -1.71
CA GLU A 30 -9.98 -0.70 -1.42
C GLU A 30 -10.89 0.36 -0.80
N LYS A 31 -10.48 0.92 0.32
CA LYS A 31 -11.09 2.06 1.01
C LYS A 31 -12.61 1.97 1.17
N PRO A 32 -13.12 0.99 1.93
CA PRO A 32 -14.55 0.84 2.16
C PRO A 32 -15.12 2.00 2.98
N ASP A 33 -16.44 2.19 2.95
CA ASP A 33 -17.12 3.07 3.89
C ASP A 33 -17.03 2.55 5.33
N LEU A 34 -17.33 3.42 6.30
CA LEU A 34 -17.19 3.11 7.73
C LEU A 34 -18.03 1.90 8.15
N GLU A 35 -19.27 1.82 7.70
CA GLU A 35 -20.19 0.71 8.03
C GLU A 35 -19.64 -0.62 7.53
N THR A 36 -19.12 -0.61 6.30
CA THR A 36 -18.49 -1.78 5.69
C THR A 36 -17.20 -2.17 6.41
N ALA A 37 -16.35 -1.20 6.77
CA ALA A 37 -15.12 -1.44 7.53
C ALA A 37 -15.43 -2.05 8.91
N GLU A 38 -16.45 -1.56 9.60
CA GLU A 38 -16.91 -2.13 10.89
C GLU A 38 -17.41 -3.56 10.75
N ARG A 39 -18.10 -3.89 9.65
CA ARG A 39 -18.53 -5.27 9.37
C ARG A 39 -17.33 -6.19 9.11
N TYR A 40 -16.32 -5.70 8.40
CA TYR A 40 -15.12 -6.48 8.10
C TYR A 40 -14.33 -6.82 9.35
N ILE A 41 -14.13 -5.86 10.27
CA ILE A 41 -13.40 -6.09 11.52
C ILE A 41 -14.11 -7.13 12.42
N LYS A 42 -15.42 -7.22 12.36
CA LYS A 42 -16.20 -8.22 13.13
C LYS A 42 -16.01 -9.65 12.60
N LYS A 43 -15.55 -9.81 11.37
CA LYS A 43 -15.22 -11.10 10.78
C LYS A 43 -13.73 -11.39 10.98
N ASN A 44 -13.39 -12.57 11.40
CA ASN A 44 -12.00 -12.96 11.70
C ASN A 44 -11.17 -13.34 10.46
N ASN A 45 -11.67 -13.09 9.25
CA ASN A 45 -11.05 -13.44 8.00
C ASN A 45 -10.69 -12.23 7.11
N PHE A 46 -10.78 -11.01 7.66
CA PHE A 46 -10.36 -9.80 6.97
C PHE A 46 -9.02 -9.29 7.52
N PHE A 47 -8.15 -8.88 6.61
CA PHE A 47 -6.84 -8.30 6.90
C PHE A 47 -6.70 -6.96 6.22
N TRP A 48 -5.93 -6.05 6.80
CA TRP A 48 -5.54 -4.81 6.12
C TRP A 48 -4.47 -5.08 5.06
N ASN A 49 -4.63 -4.47 3.90
CA ASN A 49 -3.61 -4.48 2.87
C ASN A 49 -2.43 -3.57 3.28
N ALA A 50 -1.28 -4.16 3.52
CA ALA A 50 -0.06 -3.42 3.83
C ALA A 50 0.60 -2.79 2.58
N GLY A 51 0.06 -3.01 1.39
CA GLY A 51 0.65 -2.53 0.14
C GLY A 51 1.97 -3.21 -0.23
N ILE A 52 2.26 -4.36 0.37
CA ILE A 52 3.46 -5.15 0.08
C ILE A 52 3.07 -6.32 -0.82
N PHE A 53 3.55 -6.29 -2.07
CA PHE A 53 3.26 -7.31 -3.07
C PHE A 53 4.52 -8.08 -3.43
N VAL A 54 4.41 -9.42 -3.45
CA VAL A 54 5.48 -10.32 -3.88
C VAL A 54 5.03 -11.06 -5.12
N TRP A 55 5.72 -10.86 -6.23
CA TRP A 55 5.31 -11.33 -7.54
C TRP A 55 6.48 -12.00 -8.27
N ASN A 56 6.16 -13.01 -9.03
CA ASN A 56 7.04 -13.44 -10.11
C ASN A 56 6.91 -12.45 -11.28
N VAL A 57 8.03 -12.10 -11.93
CA VAL A 57 8.06 -11.12 -13.03
C VAL A 57 7.10 -11.50 -14.16
N SER A 58 7.07 -12.77 -14.54
CA SER A 58 6.15 -13.25 -15.58
C SER A 58 4.68 -13.10 -15.18
N THR A 59 4.37 -13.32 -13.90
CA THR A 59 3.00 -13.19 -13.37
C THR A 59 2.52 -11.73 -13.44
N VAL A 60 3.32 -10.78 -12.96
CA VAL A 60 2.93 -9.35 -12.99
C VAL A 60 2.81 -8.83 -14.41
N VAL A 61 3.71 -9.21 -15.32
CA VAL A 61 3.64 -8.82 -16.73
C VAL A 61 2.38 -9.38 -17.39
N ASN A 62 2.04 -10.65 -17.14
CA ASN A 62 0.82 -11.24 -17.66
C ASN A 62 -0.44 -10.61 -17.06
N ALA A 63 -0.44 -10.30 -15.78
CA ALA A 63 -1.54 -9.59 -15.14
C ALA A 63 -1.78 -8.21 -15.77
N LEU A 64 -0.71 -7.44 -16.03
CA LEU A 64 -0.82 -6.16 -16.73
C LEU A 64 -1.37 -6.33 -18.16
N ARG A 65 -0.95 -7.36 -18.89
CA ARG A 65 -1.48 -7.66 -20.23
C ARG A 65 -2.97 -7.95 -20.22
N VAL A 66 -3.43 -8.69 -19.23
CA VAL A 66 -4.83 -9.11 -19.11
C VAL A 66 -5.71 -7.96 -18.59
N TYR A 67 -5.31 -7.35 -17.48
CA TYR A 67 -6.14 -6.41 -16.74
C TYR A 67 -5.90 -4.94 -17.12
N GLN A 68 -4.72 -4.62 -17.70
CA GLN A 68 -4.32 -3.27 -18.11
C GLN A 68 -3.63 -3.27 -19.50
N PRO A 69 -4.31 -3.75 -20.56
CA PRO A 69 -3.69 -3.91 -21.87
C PRO A 69 -3.20 -2.59 -22.48
N ALA A 70 -3.82 -1.46 -22.15
CA ALA A 70 -3.38 -0.15 -22.61
C ALA A 70 -2.00 0.22 -22.04
N ILE A 71 -1.82 0.06 -20.73
CA ILE A 71 -0.54 0.28 -20.04
C ILE A 71 0.50 -0.69 -20.57
N SER A 72 0.17 -1.98 -20.66
CA SER A 72 1.09 -3.01 -21.16
C SER A 72 1.61 -2.69 -22.56
N LYS A 73 0.75 -2.26 -23.48
CA LYS A 73 1.14 -1.87 -24.85
C LYS A 73 2.08 -0.68 -24.88
N ILE A 74 1.92 0.30 -23.97
CA ILE A 74 2.84 1.44 -23.87
C ILE A 74 4.23 0.93 -23.51
N PHE A 75 4.37 0.13 -22.46
CA PHE A 75 5.65 -0.39 -22.02
C PHE A 75 6.28 -1.40 -23.00
N GLU A 76 5.48 -2.21 -23.70
CA GLU A 76 5.96 -3.11 -24.75
C GLU A 76 6.61 -2.35 -25.93
N ARG A 77 6.12 -1.16 -26.27
CA ARG A 77 6.75 -0.29 -27.28
C ARG A 77 8.11 0.25 -26.84
N LEU A 78 8.37 0.31 -25.53
CA LEU A 78 9.63 0.77 -24.96
C LEU A 78 10.73 -0.30 -24.95
N LEU A 79 10.37 -1.58 -25.17
CA LEU A 79 11.34 -2.69 -25.12
C LEU A 79 12.64 -2.46 -25.90
N PRO A 80 12.63 -1.87 -27.14
CA PRO A 80 13.88 -1.63 -27.88
C PRO A 80 14.78 -0.56 -27.27
N TYR A 81 14.26 0.27 -26.37
CA TYR A 81 14.97 1.41 -25.79
C TYR A 81 15.53 1.13 -24.40
N TYR A 82 15.07 0.07 -23.70
CA TYR A 82 15.60 -0.28 -22.39
C TYR A 82 17.09 -0.60 -22.45
N TYR A 83 17.83 -0.12 -21.45
CA TYR A 83 19.30 -0.23 -21.36
C TYR A 83 20.06 0.49 -22.47
N THR A 84 19.43 1.46 -23.16
CA THR A 84 20.07 2.35 -24.12
C THR A 84 20.13 3.79 -23.58
N GLU A 85 20.91 4.65 -24.25
CA GLU A 85 20.94 6.09 -23.90
C GLU A 85 19.60 6.80 -24.06
N GLN A 86 18.68 6.23 -24.82
CA GLN A 86 17.35 6.78 -25.09
C GLN A 86 16.28 6.35 -24.05
N GLU A 87 16.59 5.42 -23.15
CA GLU A 87 15.63 4.85 -22.21
C GLU A 87 14.85 5.92 -21.43
N GLN A 88 15.59 6.81 -20.77
CA GLN A 88 14.95 7.82 -19.90
C GLN A 88 14.06 8.79 -20.69
N GLU A 89 14.51 9.21 -21.86
CA GLU A 89 13.72 10.09 -22.73
C GLU A 89 12.41 9.41 -23.15
N MET A 90 12.50 8.17 -23.61
CA MET A 90 11.34 7.39 -24.06
C MET A 90 10.36 7.10 -22.90
N ILE A 91 10.85 6.81 -21.71
CA ILE A 91 10.01 6.68 -20.52
C ILE A 91 9.28 8.01 -20.22
N ASN A 92 9.99 9.12 -20.20
CA ASN A 92 9.42 10.44 -19.91
C ASN A 92 8.32 10.85 -20.92
N GLN A 93 8.46 10.46 -22.18
CA GLN A 93 7.48 10.75 -23.23
C GLN A 93 6.25 9.84 -23.14
N ASN A 94 6.40 8.59 -22.73
CA ASN A 94 5.35 7.58 -22.81
C ASN A 94 4.66 7.31 -21.48
N PHE A 95 5.35 7.39 -20.34
CA PHE A 95 4.74 7.15 -19.02
C PHE A 95 3.53 8.07 -18.72
N PRO A 96 3.54 9.37 -19.08
CA PRO A 96 2.37 10.24 -18.88
C PRO A 96 1.13 9.85 -19.69
N LEU A 97 1.26 8.96 -20.68
CA LEU A 97 0.15 8.44 -21.46
C LEU A 97 -0.56 7.26 -20.77
N CYS A 98 0.03 6.73 -19.71
CA CYS A 98 -0.57 5.66 -18.91
C CYS A 98 -1.75 6.21 -18.10
N GLU A 99 -2.77 5.37 -17.95
CA GLU A 99 -3.85 5.64 -17.02
C GLU A 99 -3.29 5.74 -15.59
N ASN A 100 -3.71 6.75 -14.85
CA ASN A 100 -3.37 6.89 -13.44
C ASN A 100 -4.29 6.00 -12.59
N ILE A 101 -3.85 4.77 -12.35
CA ILE A 101 -4.58 3.77 -11.59
C ILE A 101 -3.63 3.04 -10.64
N SER A 102 -4.04 2.80 -9.38
CA SER A 102 -3.24 2.00 -8.46
C SER A 102 -3.27 0.51 -8.84
N VAL A 103 -2.26 -0.24 -8.43
CA VAL A 103 -2.19 -1.70 -8.64
C VAL A 103 -3.38 -2.42 -7.98
N ASP A 104 -3.91 -1.86 -6.90
CA ASP A 104 -5.05 -2.39 -6.20
C ASP A 104 -6.28 -2.47 -7.10
N TYR A 105 -6.66 -1.35 -7.74
CA TYR A 105 -7.76 -1.29 -8.71
C TYR A 105 -7.41 -1.91 -10.05
N ALA A 106 -6.15 -1.81 -10.46
CA ALA A 106 -5.70 -2.28 -11.75
C ALA A 106 -5.71 -3.81 -11.86
N ILE A 107 -5.28 -4.49 -10.79
CA ILE A 107 -5.02 -5.92 -10.77
C ILE A 107 -5.69 -6.60 -9.58
N MET A 108 -5.47 -6.11 -8.33
CA MET A 108 -5.83 -6.87 -7.14
C MET A 108 -7.33 -7.09 -6.97
N GLU A 109 -8.17 -6.14 -7.37
CA GLU A 109 -9.64 -6.32 -7.35
C GLU A 109 -10.16 -7.23 -8.47
N LYS A 110 -9.34 -7.58 -9.47
CA LYS A 110 -9.76 -8.29 -10.69
C LYS A 110 -9.17 -9.68 -10.84
N ALA A 111 -8.04 -9.94 -10.22
CA ALA A 111 -7.31 -11.18 -10.39
C ALA A 111 -7.86 -12.29 -9.47
N ASP A 112 -8.00 -13.50 -10.02
CA ASP A 112 -8.61 -14.64 -9.31
C ASP A 112 -7.61 -15.44 -8.47
N GLU A 113 -6.32 -15.39 -8.78
CA GLU A 113 -5.28 -16.19 -8.13
C GLU A 113 -4.37 -15.31 -7.28
N ILE A 114 -4.94 -14.75 -6.21
CA ILE A 114 -4.21 -13.94 -5.23
C ILE A 114 -4.16 -14.70 -3.91
N PHE A 115 -3.04 -14.58 -3.23
CA PHE A 115 -2.83 -15.15 -1.91
C PHE A 115 -2.41 -14.07 -0.93
N VAL A 116 -2.79 -14.23 0.34
CA VAL A 116 -2.41 -13.35 1.44
C VAL A 116 -1.62 -14.15 2.48
N PHE A 117 -0.55 -13.53 2.97
CA PHE A 117 0.22 -13.98 4.13
C PHE A 117 -0.10 -13.04 5.31
N PRO A 118 -0.98 -13.42 6.24
CA PRO A 118 -1.27 -12.62 7.41
C PRO A 118 -0.02 -12.44 8.27
N SER A 119 0.27 -11.22 8.66
CA SER A 119 1.45 -10.90 9.46
C SER A 119 1.12 -9.84 10.50
N ASP A 120 1.71 -9.98 11.68
CA ASP A 120 1.65 -8.98 12.75
C ASP A 120 3.08 -8.53 13.08
N PHE A 121 3.50 -7.44 12.46
CA PHE A 121 4.83 -6.85 12.63
C PHE A 121 4.77 -5.35 12.97
N GLY A 122 3.61 -4.89 13.49
CA GLY A 122 3.43 -3.49 13.88
C GLY A 122 3.34 -2.54 12.67
N TRP A 123 2.81 -3.00 11.53
CA TRP A 123 2.62 -2.16 10.35
C TRP A 123 1.63 -1.03 10.60
N SER A 124 1.94 0.14 10.12
CA SER A 124 1.05 1.29 10.05
C SER A 124 1.32 2.07 8.78
N ASP A 125 0.26 2.44 8.08
CA ASP A 125 0.34 3.42 7.00
C ASP A 125 0.48 4.82 7.61
N LEU A 126 1.66 5.42 7.49
CA LEU A 126 1.95 6.79 7.99
C LEU A 126 1.41 7.88 7.04
N GLY A 127 0.34 7.60 6.30
CA GLY A 127 -0.25 8.48 5.30
C GLY A 127 -0.91 9.75 5.85
N THR A 128 -1.09 9.86 7.18
CA THR A 128 -1.69 11.03 7.82
C THR A 128 -0.88 11.50 9.03
N TRP A 129 -1.02 12.78 9.39
CA TRP A 129 -0.43 13.32 10.62
C TRP A 129 -0.96 12.62 11.88
N GLY A 130 -2.21 12.16 11.85
CA GLY A 130 -2.81 11.40 12.93
C GLY A 130 -2.17 10.02 13.12
N SER A 131 -1.93 9.29 12.05
CA SER A 131 -1.24 8.00 12.11
C SER A 131 0.22 8.15 12.52
N LEU A 132 0.91 9.20 12.06
CA LEU A 132 2.26 9.53 12.51
C LEU A 132 2.28 9.84 14.02
N HIS A 133 1.37 10.71 14.50
CA HIS A 133 1.22 10.99 15.92
C HIS A 133 0.92 9.71 16.72
N GLY A 134 0.04 8.84 16.21
CA GLY A 134 -0.31 7.57 16.86
C GLY A 134 0.87 6.66 17.12
N ASN A 135 1.82 6.60 16.19
CA ASN A 135 2.93 5.63 16.17
C ASN A 135 4.24 6.13 16.79
N LEU A 136 4.38 7.44 17.03
CA LEU A 136 5.61 8.00 17.60
C LEU A 136 5.53 8.17 19.13
N PRO A 137 6.68 8.17 19.84
CA PRO A 137 6.73 8.47 21.27
C PRO A 137 6.12 9.84 21.58
N LYS A 138 5.48 9.94 22.74
CA LYS A 138 4.78 11.15 23.20
C LYS A 138 5.35 11.65 24.51
N ASP A 139 5.37 12.98 24.67
CA ASP A 139 5.65 13.62 25.95
C ASP A 139 4.44 13.57 26.91
N ALA A 140 4.59 14.13 28.12
CA ALA A 140 3.53 14.15 29.14
C ALA A 140 2.26 14.94 28.71
N HIS A 141 2.35 15.75 27.67
CA HIS A 141 1.26 16.55 27.10
C HIS A 141 0.74 15.98 25.77
N ASN A 142 1.09 14.71 25.47
CA ASN A 142 0.71 14.02 24.25
C ASN A 142 1.23 14.69 22.96
N ASN A 143 2.40 15.36 23.03
CA ASN A 143 3.08 15.86 21.84
C ASN A 143 4.11 14.88 21.35
N THR A 144 4.26 14.80 20.03
CA THR A 144 5.34 14.08 19.35
C THR A 144 6.35 15.07 18.83
N GLN A 145 7.64 14.85 19.14
CA GLN A 145 8.73 15.73 18.74
C GLN A 145 9.73 14.96 17.88
N ILE A 146 10.01 15.49 16.71
CA ILE A 146 11.01 14.94 15.76
C ILE A 146 12.03 16.04 15.49
N GLY A 147 13.28 15.83 15.91
CA GLY A 147 14.35 16.80 15.76
C GLY A 147 14.97 17.19 17.10
N GLN A 148 15.87 18.17 17.09
CA GLN A 148 16.62 18.63 18.25
C GLN A 148 16.27 20.09 18.58
N ASN A 149 16.60 20.48 19.82
CA ASN A 149 16.44 21.86 20.31
C ASN A 149 15.00 22.40 20.25
N ILE A 150 14.00 21.53 20.44
CA ILE A 150 12.58 21.91 20.46
C ILE A 150 12.22 22.35 21.88
N LYS A 151 11.60 23.53 22.02
CA LYS A 151 11.00 24.03 23.26
C LYS A 151 9.51 24.26 23.03
N LEU A 152 8.68 23.68 23.88
CA LEU A 152 7.23 23.76 23.80
C LEU A 152 6.70 24.63 24.91
N TYR A 153 5.77 25.50 24.60
CA TYR A 153 5.06 26.37 25.54
C TYR A 153 3.56 26.20 25.33
N GLU A 154 2.83 25.79 26.37
CA GLU A 154 1.36 25.60 26.34
C GLU A 154 0.86 24.74 25.16
N THR A 155 1.68 23.76 24.74
CA THR A 155 1.43 22.93 23.55
C THR A 155 0.95 21.55 23.97
N ARG A 156 -0.12 21.05 23.35
CA ARG A 156 -0.70 19.71 23.60
C ARG A 156 -1.20 19.07 22.31
N ASN A 157 -1.14 17.73 22.23
CA ASN A 157 -1.65 16.93 21.10
C ASN A 157 -1.07 17.35 19.74
N CYS A 158 0.20 17.74 19.68
CA CYS A 158 0.85 18.26 18.48
C CYS A 158 1.91 17.32 17.95
N VAL A 159 2.14 17.39 16.64
CA VAL A 159 3.32 16.84 15.98
C VAL A 159 4.24 17.99 15.62
N ILE A 160 5.46 17.97 16.13
CA ILE A 160 6.46 19.00 15.90
C ILE A 160 7.67 18.34 15.20
N HIS A 161 7.97 18.82 14.02
CA HIS A 161 9.11 18.33 13.24
C HIS A 161 10.03 19.50 12.86
N THR A 162 11.31 19.36 13.13
CA THR A 162 12.34 20.30 12.67
C THR A 162 13.53 19.55 12.08
N THR A 163 13.99 20.03 10.93
CA THR A 163 15.21 19.55 10.27
C THR A 163 16.43 20.42 10.58
N GLN A 164 16.24 21.53 11.29
CA GLN A 164 17.33 22.47 11.58
C GLN A 164 18.04 22.10 12.88
N GLU A 165 19.34 21.91 12.80
CA GLU A 165 20.20 21.63 13.96
C GLU A 165 20.53 22.89 14.78
N LYS A 166 20.38 24.08 14.20
CA LYS A 166 20.61 25.37 14.85
C LYS A 166 19.52 26.39 14.49
N LYS A 167 19.03 27.05 15.49
CA LYS A 167 18.47 28.43 15.41
C LYS A 167 19.42 29.39 16.04
#